data_55d45316573671fd0a26e704dd21eee0
#
_entry.id   55d45316573671fd0a26e704dd21eee0
#
_cell.length_a   1.000
_cell.length_b   1.000
_cell.length_c   1.000
_cell.angle_alpha   90.00
_cell.angle_beta   90.00
_cell.angle_gamma   90.00
#
_symmetry.space_group_name_H-M   'P 1'
#
loop_
_entity.id
_entity.type
_entity.pdbx_description
1 polymer ?
#
loop_
_entity_poly.entity_id
_entity_poly.type
_entity_poly.pdbx_seq_one_letter_code
_entity_poly.pdbx_strand_id
1 'polypeptide(L)'
;MSNSLQVLITKFHNYIKYEKQYSDHTIKNYLIDLTQFRNNFNTEDITTITTTNLQDYISSLHTMGLDSSTIARKKSSISSLFNFFCKKKIIDKNPCKKL
;
A
#
# COMPACT_ATOMS: atom_id res chain seq x y z
N MET A 1 -20.15 4.54 3.55
CA MET A 1 -18.98 3.72 3.96
C MET A 1 -17.69 4.46 3.62
N SER A 2 -16.75 4.43 4.52
CA SER A 2 -15.50 5.12 4.31
C SER A 2 -14.55 4.29 3.46
N ASN A 3 -13.97 4.90 2.41
CA ASN A 3 -12.85 4.33 1.66
C ASN A 3 -11.54 4.98 2.11
N SER A 4 -11.47 5.38 3.38
CA SER A 4 -10.25 5.96 3.93
C SER A 4 -9.14 4.92 3.93
N LEU A 5 -7.93 5.39 3.69
CA LEU A 5 -6.77 4.50 3.60
C LEU A 5 -6.57 3.73 4.91
N GLN A 6 -6.78 4.37 6.06
CA GLN A 6 -6.63 3.71 7.35
C GLN A 6 -7.58 2.52 7.52
N VAL A 7 -8.86 2.71 7.18
CA VAL A 7 -9.87 1.65 7.29
C VAL A 7 -9.51 0.49 6.38
N LEU A 8 -9.08 0.78 5.16
CA LEU A 8 -8.76 -0.23 4.17
C LEU A 8 -7.47 -0.97 4.49
N ILE A 9 -6.48 -0.31 5.10
CA ILE A 9 -5.27 -0.99 5.58
C ILE A 9 -5.63 -1.99 6.68
N THR A 10 -6.54 -1.63 7.57
CA THR A 10 -7.03 -2.55 8.61
C THR A 10 -7.69 -3.79 7.97
N LYS A 11 -8.49 -3.60 6.94
CA LYS A 11 -9.11 -4.72 6.21
C LYS A 11 -8.05 -5.59 5.53
N PHE A 12 -7.04 -4.98 4.94
CA PHE A 12 -5.93 -5.71 4.33
C PHE A 12 -5.15 -6.51 5.37
N HIS A 13 -4.90 -5.93 6.54
CA HIS A 13 -4.24 -6.63 7.64
C HIS A 13 -5.00 -7.92 8.00
N ASN A 14 -6.31 -7.83 8.15
CA ASN A 14 -7.13 -9.00 8.46
C ASN A 14 -7.08 -10.03 7.33
N TYR A 15 -7.06 -9.57 6.08
CA TYR A 15 -6.98 -10.44 4.92
C TYR A 15 -5.67 -11.25 4.91
N ILE A 16 -4.52 -10.61 5.11
CA ILE A 16 -3.23 -11.31 5.08
C ILE A 16 -3.01 -12.18 6.31
N LYS A 17 -3.64 -11.85 7.43
CA LYS A 17 -3.53 -12.63 8.66
C LYS A 17 -4.41 -13.88 8.62
N TYR A 18 -5.65 -13.73 8.22
CA TYR A 18 -6.65 -14.82 8.33
C TYR A 18 -6.87 -15.58 7.03
N GLU A 19 -6.89 -14.92 5.88
CA GLU A 19 -7.10 -15.61 4.61
C GLU A 19 -5.80 -16.10 3.97
N LYS A 20 -4.77 -15.27 3.96
CA LYS A 20 -3.47 -15.64 3.40
C LYS A 20 -2.57 -16.35 4.39
N GLN A 21 -2.84 -16.19 5.67
CA GLN A 21 -2.08 -16.82 6.75
C GLN A 21 -0.57 -16.56 6.65
N TYR A 22 -0.20 -15.31 6.32
CA TYR A 22 1.19 -14.91 6.28
C TYR A 22 1.80 -14.99 7.68
N SER A 23 3.11 -15.19 7.77
CA SER A 23 3.82 -15.21 9.05
C SER A 23 3.72 -13.85 9.74
N ASP A 24 3.87 -13.85 11.08
CA ASP A 24 3.85 -12.62 11.86
C ASP A 24 4.92 -11.64 11.40
N HIS A 25 6.10 -12.14 11.03
CA HIS A 25 7.19 -11.31 10.53
C HIS A 25 6.79 -10.59 9.23
N THR A 26 6.19 -11.33 8.30
CA THR A 26 5.74 -10.77 7.02
C THR A 26 4.65 -9.72 7.23
N ILE A 27 3.67 -10.02 8.10
CA ILE A 27 2.60 -9.09 8.44
C ILE A 27 3.17 -7.80 9.03
N LYS A 28 4.12 -7.92 9.95
CA LYS A 28 4.76 -6.76 10.58
C LYS A 28 5.43 -5.86 9.54
N ASN A 29 6.15 -6.45 8.58
CA ASN A 29 6.81 -5.69 7.53
C ASN A 29 5.80 -4.95 6.64
N TYR A 30 4.70 -5.62 6.25
CA TYR A 30 3.64 -4.96 5.51
C TYR A 30 3.08 -3.76 6.27
N LEU A 31 2.79 -3.93 7.56
CA LEU A 31 2.20 -2.85 8.36
C LEU A 31 3.14 -1.67 8.52
N ILE A 32 4.44 -1.91 8.68
CA ILE A 32 5.43 -0.83 8.75
C ILE A 32 5.40 -0.04 7.44
N ASP A 33 5.49 -0.73 6.31
CA ASP A 33 5.54 -0.07 5.01
C ASP A 33 4.25 0.68 4.69
N LEU A 34 3.10 0.10 5.01
CA LEU A 34 1.81 0.71 4.70
C LEU A 34 1.47 1.85 5.66
N THR A 35 1.94 1.80 6.90
CA THR A 35 1.78 2.92 7.84
C THR A 35 2.56 4.13 7.35
N GLN A 36 3.79 3.92 6.86
CA GLN A 36 4.58 5.01 6.29
C GLN A 36 3.93 5.58 5.04
N PHE A 37 3.38 4.72 4.19
CA PHE A 37 2.64 5.13 3.00
C PHE A 37 1.43 5.98 3.40
N ARG A 38 0.64 5.53 4.37
CA ARG A 38 -0.53 6.26 4.85
C ARG A 38 -0.15 7.66 5.36
N ASN A 39 0.99 7.78 6.03
CA ASN A 39 1.42 9.08 6.55
C ASN A 39 1.65 10.11 5.45
N ASN A 40 1.93 9.65 4.22
CA ASN A 40 2.08 10.52 3.05
C ASN A 40 0.77 10.73 2.30
N PHE A 41 -0.18 9.79 2.41
CA PHE A 41 -1.44 9.82 1.69
C PHE A 41 -2.61 9.68 2.66
N ASN A 42 -2.71 10.63 3.60
CA ASN A 42 -3.80 10.66 4.56
C ASN A 42 -5.10 11.07 3.86
N THR A 43 -5.66 10.16 3.08
CA THR A 43 -6.86 10.41 2.29
C THR A 43 -8.06 9.65 2.84
N GLU A 44 -9.23 10.27 2.72
CA GLU A 44 -10.51 9.64 3.05
C GLU A 44 -11.07 8.82 1.87
N ASP A 45 -10.49 8.97 0.68
CA ASP A 45 -10.94 8.27 -0.52
C ASP A 45 -9.75 7.83 -1.36
N ILE A 46 -9.45 6.52 -1.32
CA ILE A 46 -8.30 5.95 -2.04
C ILE A 46 -8.47 6.02 -3.55
N THR A 47 -9.67 6.25 -4.06
CA THR A 47 -9.89 6.38 -5.51
C THR A 47 -9.23 7.64 -6.06
N THR A 48 -8.86 8.58 -5.20
CA THR A 48 -8.16 9.81 -5.61
C THR A 48 -6.66 9.61 -5.79
N ILE A 49 -6.11 8.46 -5.35
CA ILE A 49 -4.67 8.19 -5.49
C ILE A 49 -4.38 7.77 -6.91
N THR A 50 -3.48 8.50 -7.56
CA THR A 50 -3.12 8.27 -8.97
C THR A 50 -1.77 7.60 -9.09
N THR A 51 -1.45 7.08 -10.28
CA THR A 51 -0.12 6.56 -10.58
C THR A 51 0.95 7.62 -10.33
N THR A 52 0.70 8.88 -10.71
CA THR A 52 1.62 9.98 -10.49
C THR A 52 1.90 10.17 -8.99
N ASN A 53 0.85 10.13 -8.16
CA ASN A 53 1.03 10.21 -6.70
C ASN A 53 1.96 9.12 -6.18
N LEU A 54 1.79 7.90 -6.68
CA LEU A 54 2.62 6.76 -6.26
C LEU A 54 4.06 6.91 -6.74
N GLN A 55 4.25 7.39 -7.98
CA GLN A 55 5.57 7.65 -8.53
C GLN A 55 6.30 8.71 -7.70
N ASP A 56 5.60 9.79 -7.31
CA ASP A 56 6.17 10.85 -6.48
C ASP A 56 6.57 10.31 -5.10
N TYR A 57 5.76 9.43 -4.53
CA TYR A 57 6.10 8.80 -3.26
C TYR A 57 7.38 7.97 -3.37
N ILE A 58 7.49 7.12 -4.41
CA ILE A 58 8.68 6.30 -4.63
C ILE A 58 9.91 7.20 -4.85
N SER A 59 9.76 8.27 -5.63
CA SER A 59 10.85 9.23 -5.84
C SER A 59 11.31 9.86 -4.52
N SER A 60 10.36 10.16 -3.62
CA SER A 60 10.72 10.73 -2.31
C SER A 60 11.53 9.74 -1.47
N LEU A 61 11.28 8.44 -1.60
CA LEU A 61 12.06 7.42 -0.90
C LEU A 61 13.52 7.41 -1.38
N HIS A 62 13.72 7.57 -2.69
CA HIS A 62 15.07 7.71 -3.25
C HIS A 62 15.76 8.97 -2.74
N THR A 63 15.04 10.08 -2.71
CA THR A 63 15.58 11.36 -2.21
C THR A 63 15.97 11.27 -0.73
N MET A 64 15.23 10.50 0.05
CA MET A 64 15.55 10.26 1.47
C MET A 64 16.78 9.38 1.67
N GLY A 65 17.33 8.82 0.60
CA GLY A 65 18.53 7.99 0.67
C GLY A 65 18.31 6.54 1.07
N LEU A 66 17.08 6.03 0.97
CA LEU A 66 16.82 4.64 1.25
C LEU A 66 17.46 3.75 0.17
N ASP A 67 17.93 2.56 0.56
CA ASP A 67 18.56 1.68 -0.40
C ASP A 67 17.54 1.01 -1.34
N SER A 68 18.05 0.46 -2.44
CA SER A 68 17.22 -0.13 -3.49
C SER A 68 16.35 -1.28 -2.98
N SER A 69 16.88 -2.11 -2.08
CA SER A 69 16.13 -3.27 -1.57
C SER A 69 14.99 -2.83 -0.67
N THR A 70 15.20 -1.80 0.15
CA THR A 70 14.15 -1.24 1.00
C THR A 70 13.04 -0.61 0.16
N ILE A 71 13.42 0.15 -0.87
CA ILE A 71 12.45 0.78 -1.77
C ILE A 71 11.64 -0.30 -2.52
N ALA A 72 12.31 -1.34 -3.00
CA ALA A 72 11.63 -2.45 -3.69
C ALA A 72 10.62 -3.15 -2.77
N ARG A 73 10.98 -3.37 -1.50
CA ARG A 73 10.07 -3.97 -0.53
C ARG A 73 8.84 -3.09 -0.30
N LYS A 74 9.03 -1.79 -0.10
CA LYS A 74 7.93 -0.84 0.11
C LYS A 74 7.01 -0.77 -1.11
N LYS A 75 7.60 -0.77 -2.29
CA LYS A 75 6.86 -0.79 -3.55
C LYS A 75 6.00 -2.06 -3.67
N SER A 76 6.56 -3.22 -3.29
CA SER A 76 5.83 -4.47 -3.29
C SER A 76 4.67 -4.46 -2.29
N SER A 77 4.87 -3.89 -1.11
CA SER A 77 3.81 -3.76 -0.11
C SER A 77 2.64 -2.93 -0.65
N ILE A 78 2.94 -1.80 -1.29
CA ILE A 78 1.92 -0.93 -1.89
C ILE A 78 1.19 -1.66 -3.01
N SER A 79 1.92 -2.37 -3.87
CA SER A 79 1.33 -3.13 -4.97
C SER A 79 0.37 -4.21 -4.46
N SER A 80 0.76 -4.91 -3.39
CA SER A 80 -0.10 -5.93 -2.77
C SER A 80 -1.38 -5.32 -2.22
N LEU A 81 -1.28 -4.15 -1.58
CA LEU A 81 -2.44 -3.44 -1.06
C LEU A 81 -3.42 -3.07 -2.18
N PHE A 82 -2.92 -2.49 -3.27
CA PHE A 82 -3.79 -2.08 -4.38
C PHE A 82 -4.34 -3.27 -5.16
N ASN A 83 -3.61 -4.39 -5.25
CA ASN A 83 -4.14 -5.63 -5.80
C ASN A 83 -5.31 -6.14 -4.96
N PHE A 84 -5.22 -6.04 -3.63
CA PHE A 84 -6.30 -6.38 -2.73
C PHE A 84 -7.53 -5.49 -2.99
N PHE A 85 -7.32 -4.18 -3.18
CA PHE A 85 -8.42 -3.26 -3.49
C PHE A 85 -9.12 -3.64 -4.78
N CYS A 86 -8.38 -4.04 -5.82
CA CYS A 86 -8.97 -4.50 -7.08
C CYS A 86 -9.74 -5.80 -6.87
N LYS A 87 -9.17 -6.73 -6.13
CA LYS A 87 -9.80 -8.03 -5.84
C LYS A 87 -11.14 -7.86 -5.12
N LYS A 88 -11.20 -6.91 -4.19
CA LYS A 88 -12.43 -6.62 -3.44
C LYS A 88 -13.34 -5.62 -4.15
N LYS A 89 -13.01 -5.25 -5.39
CA LYS A 89 -13.78 -4.33 -6.23
C LYS A 89 -13.97 -2.94 -5.60
N ILE A 90 -13.00 -2.54 -4.78
CA ILE A 90 -12.97 -1.19 -4.19
C ILE A 90 -12.54 -0.18 -5.24
N ILE A 91 -11.63 -0.60 -6.13
CA ILE A 91 -11.21 0.18 -7.30
C ILE A 91 -11.28 -0.70 -8.54
N ASP A 92 -11.44 -0.07 -9.71
CA ASP A 92 -11.52 -0.79 -10.99
C ASP A 92 -10.14 -1.03 -11.61
N LYS A 93 -9.24 -0.06 -11.46
CA LYS A 93 -7.91 -0.10 -12.07
C LYS A 93 -6.86 0.08 -10.99
N ASN A 94 -5.78 -0.70 -11.10
CA ASN A 94 -4.67 -0.64 -10.17
C ASN A 94 -3.68 0.45 -10.60
N PRO A 95 -3.54 1.56 -9.85
CA PRO A 95 -2.59 2.62 -10.21
C PRO A 95 -1.14 2.19 -10.09
N CYS A 96 -0.86 1.04 -9.45
CA CYS A 96 0.49 0.50 -9.32
C CYS A 96 0.99 -0.21 -10.58
N LYS A 97 0.12 -0.50 -11.54
CA LYS A 97 0.48 -1.30 -12.72
C LYS A 97 1.65 -0.73 -13.52
N LYS A 98 1.78 0.59 -13.56
CA LYS A 98 2.84 1.27 -14.30
C LYS A 98 3.95 1.80 -13.41
N LEU A 99 4.00 1.32 -12.21
CA LEU A 99 4.96 1.82 -11.23
C LEU A 99 6.36 1.21 -11.41
#